data_369de5c09779633d613856b21b09f2d8
#
_entry.id   369de5c09779633d613856b21b09f2d8
#
_cell.length_a   1.000
_cell.length_b   1.000
_cell.length_c   1.000
_cell.angle_alpha   90.00
_cell.angle_beta   90.00
_cell.angle_gamma   90.00
#
_symmetry.space_group_name_H-M   'P 1'
#
loop_
_entity.id
_entity.type
_entity.pdbx_description
1 polymer ?
#
loop_
_entity_poly.entity_id
_entity_poly.type
_entity_poly.pdbx_seq_one_letter_code
_entity_poly.pdbx_strand_id
1 'polypeptide(L)'
;MDAFDAGALIYAAVPGHPLGRRVAALFRPASPATMAGTGSVLLLPEVLSKPLRDGATGEIRILAGLLARLDLRPVDRATAELATALSSRYRLKAADATHLATAVSVGAGRFITSNQRDFPATITEIKVTYPVDLAEATA
;
A
#
# COMPACT_ATOMS: atom_id res chain seq x y z
N MET A 1 -0.09 -8.49 9.86
CA MET A 1 0.76 -7.71 8.94
C MET A 1 -0.12 -6.82 8.09
N ASP A 2 0.29 -5.59 7.88
CA ASP A 2 -0.45 -4.66 7.03
C ASP A 2 -0.02 -4.81 5.57
N ALA A 3 -0.97 -4.65 4.66
CA ALA A 3 -0.70 -4.49 3.23
C ALA A 3 -0.99 -3.04 2.82
N PHE A 4 -0.28 -2.56 1.82
CA PHE A 4 -0.35 -1.16 1.42
C PHE A 4 -0.73 -0.99 -0.05
N ASP A 5 -1.55 0.03 -0.31
CA ASP A 5 -1.82 0.55 -1.63
C ASP A 5 -0.83 1.67 -1.97
N ALA A 6 -0.70 1.98 -3.25
CA ALA A 6 0.24 3.00 -3.73
C ALA A 6 -0.02 4.38 -3.12
N GLY A 7 -1.27 4.80 -3.05
CA GLY A 7 -1.63 6.12 -2.53
C GLY A 7 -1.20 6.35 -1.09
N ALA A 8 -1.30 5.32 -0.24
CA ALA A 8 -0.86 5.43 1.15
C ALA A 8 0.65 5.66 1.24
N LEU A 9 1.43 4.97 0.42
CA LEU A 9 2.89 5.14 0.38
C LEU A 9 3.28 6.53 -0.13
N ILE A 10 2.57 7.02 -1.14
CA ILE A 10 2.80 8.37 -1.68
C ILE A 10 2.53 9.42 -0.60
N TYR A 11 1.46 9.28 0.17
CA TYR A 11 1.19 10.15 1.32
C TYR A 11 2.34 10.13 2.32
N ALA A 12 2.85 8.94 2.65
CA ALA A 12 3.95 8.79 3.60
C ALA A 12 5.24 9.45 3.14
N ALA A 13 5.42 9.59 1.83
CA ALA A 13 6.61 10.21 1.24
C ALA A 13 6.55 11.75 1.18
N VAL A 14 5.38 12.35 1.47
CA VAL A 14 5.22 13.82 1.45
C VAL A 14 5.60 14.37 2.82
N PRO A 15 6.72 15.13 2.94
CA PRO A 15 7.13 15.69 4.23
C PRO A 15 6.04 16.58 4.82
N GLY A 16 5.74 16.38 6.11
CA GLY A 16 4.76 17.20 6.82
C GLY A 16 3.30 16.91 6.52
N HIS A 17 3.00 15.95 5.65
CA HIS A 17 1.60 15.56 5.37
C HIS A 17 1.02 14.87 6.61
N PRO A 18 -0.04 15.42 7.24
CA PRO A 18 -0.53 14.87 8.52
C PRO A 18 -0.95 13.41 8.43
N LEU A 19 -1.65 13.02 7.39
CA LEU A 19 -2.06 11.62 7.17
C LEU A 19 -0.88 10.76 6.74
N GLY A 20 0.03 11.30 5.95
CA GLY A 20 1.26 10.60 5.55
C GLY A 20 2.14 10.26 6.75
N ARG A 21 2.19 11.11 7.76
CA ARG A 21 2.93 10.83 9.00
C ARG A 21 2.36 9.62 9.74
N ARG A 22 1.05 9.44 9.72
CA ARG A 22 0.41 8.27 10.33
C ARG A 22 0.79 6.98 9.61
N VAL A 23 0.85 7.02 8.28
CA VAL A 23 1.31 5.89 7.48
C VAL A 23 2.79 5.62 7.72
N ALA A 24 3.62 6.66 7.68
CA ALA A 24 5.07 6.54 7.91
C ALA A 24 5.38 5.93 9.27
N ALA A 25 4.58 6.21 10.28
CA ALA A 25 4.76 5.65 11.62
C ALA A 25 4.64 4.11 11.64
N LEU A 26 3.89 3.52 10.72
CA LEU A 26 3.79 2.06 10.59
C LEU A 26 5.09 1.42 10.12
N PHE A 27 6.00 2.21 9.55
CA PHE A 27 7.29 1.75 9.05
C PHE A 27 8.42 1.88 10.07
N ARG A 28 8.14 2.39 11.28
CA ARG A 28 9.12 2.47 12.36
C ARG A 28 9.31 1.07 12.93
N PRO A 29 10.49 0.45 12.75
CA PRO A 29 10.66 -0.94 13.17
C PRO A 29 10.92 -1.03 14.67
N ALA A 30 10.39 -2.10 15.27
CA ALA A 30 10.89 -2.57 16.56
C ALA A 30 12.31 -3.12 16.40
N SER A 31 12.64 -3.61 15.19
CA SER A 31 13.96 -4.09 14.82
C SER A 31 14.20 -3.78 13.33
N PRO A 32 15.40 -3.38 12.91
CA PRO A 32 15.71 -3.12 11.50
C PRO A 32 15.49 -4.33 10.58
N ALA A 33 15.54 -5.54 11.12
CA ALA A 33 15.35 -6.76 10.34
C ALA A 33 13.86 -7.09 10.09
N THR A 34 12.95 -6.40 10.78
CA THR A 34 11.51 -6.70 10.67
C THR A 34 10.89 -5.97 9.49
N MET A 35 10.18 -6.70 8.63
CA MET A 35 9.38 -6.09 7.57
C MET A 35 8.22 -5.30 8.17
N ALA A 36 7.94 -4.12 7.59
CA ALA A 36 6.83 -3.28 8.04
C ALA A 36 5.47 -3.81 7.57
N GLY A 37 5.47 -4.55 6.47
CA GLY A 37 4.25 -5.07 5.88
C GLY A 37 4.50 -5.74 4.55
N THR A 38 3.47 -5.81 3.75
CA THR A 38 3.50 -6.47 2.45
C THR A 38 2.81 -5.62 1.38
N GLY A 39 2.96 -6.01 0.14
CA GLY A 39 2.30 -5.39 -0.99
C GLY A 39 2.60 -6.12 -2.28
N SER A 40 1.97 -5.69 -3.35
CA SER A 40 2.22 -6.21 -4.69
C SER A 40 3.49 -5.61 -5.29
N VAL A 41 4.20 -6.38 -6.09
CA VAL A 41 5.31 -5.86 -6.91
C VAL A 41 4.87 -4.71 -7.84
N LEU A 42 3.58 -4.57 -8.13
CA LEU A 42 3.04 -3.45 -8.89
C LEU A 42 3.26 -2.10 -8.19
N LEU A 43 3.51 -2.10 -6.88
CA LEU A 43 3.86 -0.86 -6.18
C LEU A 43 5.11 -0.22 -6.77
N LEU A 44 6.07 -1.02 -7.26
CA LEU A 44 7.30 -0.50 -7.84
C LEU A 44 7.03 0.49 -8.98
N PRO A 45 6.37 0.10 -10.08
CA PRO A 45 6.08 1.06 -11.14
C PRO A 45 5.06 2.12 -10.74
N GLU A 46 4.10 1.81 -9.90
CA GLU A 46 3.07 2.79 -9.53
C GLU A 46 3.61 3.94 -8.70
N VAL A 47 4.53 3.68 -7.77
CA VAL A 47 5.05 4.75 -6.91
C VAL A 47 6.33 5.37 -7.43
N LEU A 48 7.14 4.65 -8.23
CA LEU A 48 8.46 5.11 -8.65
C LEU A 48 8.51 5.70 -10.06
N SER A 49 7.57 5.35 -10.95
CA SER A 49 7.66 5.77 -12.36
C SER A 49 7.63 7.29 -12.52
N LYS A 50 6.72 7.99 -11.85
CA LYS A 50 6.60 9.44 -11.96
C LYS A 50 7.82 10.15 -11.36
N PRO A 51 8.24 9.90 -10.12
CA PRO A 51 9.41 10.58 -9.57
C PRO A 51 10.70 10.26 -10.34
N LEU A 52 10.84 9.06 -10.89
CA LEU A 52 11.99 8.73 -11.76
C LEU A 52 11.98 9.56 -13.03
N ARG A 53 10.83 9.66 -13.68
CA ARG A 53 10.68 10.47 -14.90
C ARG A 53 10.97 11.95 -14.62
N ASP A 54 10.55 12.45 -13.47
CA ASP A 54 10.70 13.86 -13.10
C ASP A 54 12.07 14.16 -12.45
N GLY A 55 12.91 13.16 -12.23
CA GLY A 55 14.21 13.35 -11.58
C GLY A 55 14.08 13.79 -10.11
N ALA A 56 12.98 13.46 -9.44
CA ALA A 56 12.70 13.85 -8.06
C ALA A 56 13.48 12.99 -7.07
N THR A 57 14.78 13.21 -6.96
CA THR A 57 15.72 12.35 -6.23
C THR A 57 15.34 12.14 -4.77
N GLY A 58 14.90 13.20 -4.09
CA GLY A 58 14.50 13.10 -2.67
C GLY A 58 13.29 12.19 -2.48
N GLU A 59 12.28 12.35 -3.34
CA GLU A 59 11.06 11.52 -3.31
C GLU A 59 11.38 10.05 -3.64
N ILE A 60 12.23 9.82 -4.65
CA ILE A 60 12.67 8.48 -5.01
C ILE A 60 13.32 7.80 -3.81
N ARG A 61 14.18 8.49 -3.10
CA ARG A 61 14.90 7.93 -1.94
C ARG A 61 13.93 7.53 -0.84
N ILE A 62 12.96 8.38 -0.52
CA ILE A 62 11.97 8.07 0.52
C ILE A 62 11.11 6.88 0.10
N LEU A 63 10.57 6.89 -1.11
CA LEU A 63 9.71 5.80 -1.60
C LEU A 63 10.45 4.48 -1.71
N ALA A 64 11.69 4.51 -2.22
CA ALA A 64 12.51 3.29 -2.29
C ALA A 64 12.81 2.73 -0.89
N GLY A 65 13.03 3.61 0.09
CA GLY A 65 13.22 3.20 1.47
C GLY A 65 11.99 2.53 2.07
N LEU A 66 10.80 3.06 1.80
CA LEU A 66 9.54 2.44 2.24
C LEU A 66 9.33 1.08 1.57
N LEU A 67 9.51 1.01 0.25
CA LEU A 67 9.35 -0.24 -0.49
C LEU A 67 10.32 -1.32 -0.03
N ALA A 68 11.54 -0.95 0.34
CA ALA A 68 12.53 -1.89 0.87
C ALA A 68 12.12 -2.53 2.20
N ARG A 69 11.16 -1.92 2.91
CA ARG A 69 10.62 -2.43 4.16
C ARG A 69 9.39 -3.32 3.98
N LEU A 70 8.96 -3.55 2.74
CA LEU A 70 7.81 -4.38 2.42
C LEU A 70 8.25 -5.71 1.82
N ASP A 71 7.56 -6.77 2.20
CA ASP A 71 7.63 -8.06 1.50
C ASP A 71 6.77 -7.92 0.24
N LEU A 72 7.41 -7.59 -0.88
CA LEU A 72 6.73 -7.43 -2.16
C LEU A 72 6.46 -8.79 -2.80
N ARG A 73 5.20 -9.05 -3.08
CA ARG A 73 4.74 -10.33 -3.59
C ARG A 73 4.52 -10.28 -5.10
N PRO A 74 4.93 -11.33 -5.82
CA PRO A 74 4.68 -11.42 -7.25
C PRO A 74 3.18 -11.56 -7.54
N VAL A 75 2.76 -11.11 -8.71
CA VAL A 75 1.41 -11.32 -9.21
C VAL A 75 1.41 -12.62 -10.01
N ASP A 76 1.03 -13.71 -9.38
CA ASP A 76 0.89 -14.99 -10.04
C ASP A 76 -0.52 -15.18 -10.60
N ARG A 77 -0.76 -16.33 -11.25
CA ARG A 77 -2.07 -16.60 -11.85
C ARG A 77 -3.20 -16.62 -10.81
N ALA A 78 -2.97 -17.24 -9.67
CA ALA A 78 -3.98 -17.32 -8.62
C ALA A 78 -4.35 -15.92 -8.10
N THR A 79 -3.37 -15.05 -7.90
CA THR A 79 -3.59 -13.67 -7.51
C THR A 79 -4.38 -12.91 -8.57
N ALA A 80 -4.04 -13.10 -9.85
CA ALA A 80 -4.76 -12.45 -10.95
C ALA A 80 -6.20 -12.94 -11.05
N GLU A 81 -6.47 -14.22 -10.83
CA GLU A 81 -7.82 -14.76 -10.80
C GLU A 81 -8.65 -14.18 -9.65
N LEU A 82 -8.06 -14.07 -8.46
CA LEU A 82 -8.71 -13.42 -7.32
C LEU A 82 -8.98 -11.95 -7.63
N ALA A 83 -8.02 -11.25 -8.24
CA ALA A 83 -8.20 -9.87 -8.67
C ALA A 83 -9.38 -9.72 -9.63
N THR A 84 -9.56 -10.69 -10.54
CA THR A 84 -10.70 -10.70 -11.46
C THR A 84 -12.02 -10.75 -10.69
N ALA A 85 -12.12 -11.62 -9.70
CA ALA A 85 -13.33 -11.75 -8.89
C ALA A 85 -13.59 -10.47 -8.07
N LEU A 86 -12.56 -9.88 -7.47
CA LEU A 86 -12.69 -8.66 -6.69
C LEU A 86 -13.03 -7.45 -7.56
N SER A 87 -12.43 -7.36 -8.76
CA SER A 87 -12.75 -6.32 -9.74
C SER A 87 -14.22 -6.39 -10.15
N SER A 88 -14.71 -7.59 -10.40
CA SER A 88 -16.12 -7.80 -10.75
C SER A 88 -17.07 -7.41 -9.61
N ARG A 89 -16.73 -7.79 -8.38
CA ARG A 89 -17.59 -7.55 -7.21
C ARG A 89 -17.63 -6.07 -6.83
N TYR A 90 -16.49 -5.40 -6.84
CA TYR A 90 -16.34 -4.04 -6.30
C TYR A 90 -16.08 -2.98 -7.37
N ARG A 91 -16.10 -3.35 -8.65
CA ARG A 91 -15.85 -2.45 -9.78
C ARG A 91 -14.51 -1.75 -9.69
N LEU A 92 -13.48 -2.50 -9.29
CA LEU A 92 -12.13 -1.99 -9.18
C LEU A 92 -11.42 -2.03 -10.53
N LYS A 93 -10.53 -1.05 -10.75
CA LYS A 93 -9.58 -1.12 -11.86
C LYS A 93 -8.61 -2.28 -11.65
N ALA A 94 -8.02 -2.77 -12.73
CA ALA A 94 -7.17 -3.96 -12.69
C ALA A 94 -6.02 -3.84 -11.67
N ALA A 95 -5.33 -2.70 -11.65
CA ALA A 95 -4.22 -2.50 -10.69
C ALA A 95 -4.73 -2.48 -9.25
N ASP A 96 -5.83 -1.77 -8.98
CA ASP A 96 -6.42 -1.70 -7.64
C ASP A 96 -6.86 -3.08 -7.15
N ALA A 97 -7.54 -3.83 -8.03
CA ALA A 97 -7.97 -5.19 -7.73
C ALA A 97 -6.78 -6.11 -7.44
N THR A 98 -5.66 -5.92 -8.14
CA THR A 98 -4.45 -6.71 -7.95
C THR A 98 -3.80 -6.40 -6.59
N HIS A 99 -3.75 -5.14 -6.18
CA HIS A 99 -3.25 -4.79 -4.85
C HIS A 99 -4.12 -5.41 -3.75
N LEU A 100 -5.43 -5.32 -3.88
CA LEU A 100 -6.36 -5.91 -2.93
C LEU A 100 -6.22 -7.43 -2.88
N ALA A 101 -6.16 -8.08 -4.04
CA ALA A 101 -6.01 -9.53 -4.14
C ALA A 101 -4.71 -10.01 -3.50
N THR A 102 -3.63 -9.27 -3.68
CA THR A 102 -2.35 -9.58 -3.03
C THR A 102 -2.49 -9.56 -1.51
N ALA A 103 -3.11 -8.51 -0.98
CA ALA A 103 -3.34 -8.38 0.46
C ALA A 103 -4.17 -9.54 1.02
N VAL A 104 -5.24 -9.90 0.33
CA VAL A 104 -6.11 -11.02 0.72
C VAL A 104 -5.34 -12.35 0.66
N SER A 105 -4.60 -12.57 -0.43
CA SER A 105 -3.87 -13.83 -0.66
C SER A 105 -2.80 -14.11 0.39
N VAL A 106 -2.13 -13.09 0.90
CA VAL A 106 -1.11 -13.27 1.94
C VAL A 106 -1.70 -13.29 3.36
N GLY A 107 -3.00 -13.11 3.49
CA GLY A 107 -3.65 -13.10 4.80
C GLY A 107 -3.31 -11.86 5.63
N ALA A 108 -3.09 -10.71 5.00
CA ALA A 108 -2.83 -9.47 5.71
C ALA A 108 -4.02 -9.10 6.60
N GLY A 109 -3.74 -8.51 7.76
CA GLY A 109 -4.78 -8.11 8.70
C GLY A 109 -5.52 -6.86 8.27
N ARG A 110 -4.83 -5.92 7.60
CA ARG A 110 -5.40 -4.67 7.11
C ARG A 110 -4.84 -4.34 5.73
N PHE A 111 -5.66 -3.65 4.95
CA PHE A 111 -5.26 -3.03 3.69
C PHE A 111 -5.28 -1.50 3.87
N ILE A 112 -4.13 -0.88 3.83
CA ILE A 112 -3.97 0.56 4.07
C ILE A 112 -4.05 1.28 2.73
N THR A 113 -5.08 2.09 2.55
CA THR A 113 -5.30 2.85 1.31
C THR A 113 -5.80 4.25 1.63
N SER A 114 -5.37 5.23 0.86
CA SER A 114 -5.90 6.60 0.90
C SER A 114 -7.11 6.79 -0.01
N ASN A 115 -7.44 5.82 -0.85
CA ASN A 115 -8.48 5.92 -1.86
C ASN A 115 -9.82 5.38 -1.34
N GLN A 116 -10.54 6.20 -0.59
CA GLN A 116 -11.83 5.81 0.01
C GLN A 116 -12.90 5.58 -1.05
N ARG A 117 -12.80 6.26 -2.19
CA ARG A 117 -13.82 6.14 -3.25
C ARG A 117 -13.79 4.76 -3.91
N ASP A 118 -12.61 4.26 -4.24
CA ASP A 118 -12.48 2.98 -4.96
C ASP A 118 -12.41 1.79 -4.01
N PHE A 119 -11.91 1.99 -2.78
CA PHE A 119 -11.84 0.94 -1.76
C PHE A 119 -12.76 1.28 -0.59
N PRO A 120 -14.08 1.06 -0.73
CA PRO A 120 -15.02 1.36 0.36
C PRO A 120 -14.85 0.41 1.54
N ALA A 121 -15.21 0.89 2.74
CA ALA A 121 -15.15 0.07 3.96
C ALA A 121 -16.13 -1.12 3.94
N THR A 122 -17.01 -1.19 2.95
CA THR A 122 -17.93 -2.32 2.75
C THR A 122 -17.25 -3.56 2.18
N ILE A 123 -15.99 -3.47 1.74
CA ILE A 123 -15.20 -4.65 1.34
C ILE A 123 -15.05 -5.55 2.57
N THR A 124 -15.41 -6.82 2.42
CA THR A 124 -15.47 -7.77 3.54
C THR A 124 -14.30 -8.74 3.59
N GLU A 125 -13.57 -8.92 2.47
CA GLU A 125 -12.48 -9.90 2.39
C GLU A 125 -11.27 -9.53 3.23
N ILE A 126 -11.12 -8.24 3.56
CA ILE A 126 -10.04 -7.73 4.39
C ILE A 126 -10.52 -6.43 5.04
N LYS A 127 -9.92 -6.07 6.18
CA LYS A 127 -10.21 -4.79 6.81
C LYS A 127 -9.53 -3.66 6.03
N VAL A 128 -10.32 -2.90 5.29
CA VAL A 128 -9.84 -1.68 4.63
C VAL A 128 -9.68 -0.59 5.67
N THR A 129 -8.51 0.02 5.72
CA THR A 129 -8.17 1.05 6.72
C THR A 129 -7.60 2.26 6.01
N TYR A 130 -8.14 3.43 6.33
CA TYR A 130 -7.68 4.69 5.75
C TYR A 130 -6.67 5.38 6.68
N PRO A 131 -5.78 6.21 6.16
CA PRO A 131 -4.82 6.93 7.02
C PRO A 131 -5.48 7.72 8.14
N VAL A 132 -6.67 8.28 7.92
CA VAL A 132 -7.42 9.03 8.93
C VAL A 132 -7.81 8.14 10.12
N ASP A 133 -7.94 6.84 9.91
CA ASP A 133 -8.33 5.88 10.94
C ASP A 133 -7.14 5.24 11.65
N LEU A 134 -5.92 5.58 11.22
CA LEU A 134 -4.71 5.15 11.92
C LEU A 134 -4.45 6.02 13.14
N ALA A 135 -3.70 5.48 14.10
CA ALA A 135 -3.27 6.26 15.25
C ALA A 135 -2.45 7.48 14.81
N GLU A 136 -2.62 8.61 15.51
CA GLU A 136 -1.80 9.79 15.27
C GLU A 136 -0.34 9.47 15.54
N ALA A 137 0.54 10.00 14.66
CA ALA A 137 1.96 9.82 14.84
C ALA A 137 2.43 10.60 16.05
N THR A 138 3.05 9.93 17.01
CA THR A 138 3.73 10.58 18.13
C THR A 138 5.05 11.17 17.64
N ALA A 139 5.39 12.33 18.15
CA ALA A 139 6.62 13.01 17.79
C ALA A 139 7.86 12.19 18.19
#